data_e59e15dc2fe4550c452a7cf204884f39
#
_entry.id   e59e15dc2fe4550c452a7cf204884f39
#
_cell.length_a   1.000
_cell.length_b   1.000
_cell.length_c   1.000
_cell.angle_alpha   90.00
_cell.angle_beta   90.00
_cell.angle_gamma   90.00
#
_symmetry.space_group_name_H-M   'P 1'
#
loop_
_entity.id
_entity.type
_entity.pdbx_description
1 polymer ?
#
loop_
_entity_poly.entity_id
_entity_poly.type
_entity_poly.pdbx_seq_one_letter_code
_entity_poly.pdbx_strand_id
1 'polypeptide(L)'
;MELIPLILLILICAALLIGYPVAFTLAGVSILFALICIPFGIFDPTIFKSIPIRIFGIMNNITLLAVPLFIFMGTILEKSGIAAKMLENMAAAFRKTKGGLSISIIIVGALLAASTGIVGATVVTMGLMSLPILINQGYDKSFSTGLVASTGTLGQIIPP
;
A
#
# COMPACT_ATOMS: atom_id res chain seq x y z
N MET A 1 -11.33 -33.40 -7.71
CA MET A 1 -10.94 -32.54 -6.58
C MET A 1 -10.13 -31.31 -7.01
N GLU A 2 -9.44 -31.32 -8.14
CA GLU A 2 -8.57 -30.22 -8.60
C GLU A 2 -9.32 -28.93 -9.03
N LEU A 3 -10.61 -29.06 -9.40
CA LEU A 3 -11.43 -27.92 -9.83
C LEU A 3 -11.95 -27.03 -8.70
N ILE A 4 -11.99 -27.52 -7.46
CA ILE A 4 -12.56 -26.80 -6.30
C ILE A 4 -11.76 -25.53 -5.95
N PRO A 5 -10.41 -25.58 -5.87
CA PRO A 5 -9.62 -24.36 -5.64
C PRO A 5 -9.77 -23.35 -6.78
N LEU A 6 -9.95 -23.82 -8.01
CA LEU A 6 -10.08 -22.97 -9.19
C LEU A 6 -11.43 -22.24 -9.18
N ILE A 7 -12.51 -22.93 -8.79
CA ILE A 7 -13.83 -22.33 -8.60
C ILE A 7 -13.79 -21.27 -7.50
N LEU A 8 -13.15 -21.57 -6.37
CA LEU A 8 -12.98 -20.60 -5.28
C LEU A 8 -12.21 -19.36 -5.76
N LEU A 9 -11.12 -19.54 -6.51
CA LEU A 9 -10.32 -18.44 -7.03
C LEU A 9 -11.16 -17.54 -7.96
N ILE A 10 -11.92 -18.14 -8.90
CA ILE A 10 -12.79 -17.38 -9.81
C ILE A 10 -13.87 -16.63 -9.02
N LEU A 11 -14.46 -17.27 -8.02
CA LEU A 11 -15.50 -16.65 -7.19
C LEU A 11 -14.94 -15.45 -6.40
N ILE A 12 -13.73 -15.57 -5.84
CA ILE A 12 -13.04 -14.48 -5.16
C ILE A 12 -12.75 -13.33 -6.13
N CYS A 13 -12.21 -13.63 -7.32
CA CYS A 13 -11.93 -12.60 -8.32
C CYS A 13 -13.22 -11.89 -8.76
N ALA A 14 -14.30 -12.62 -9.01
CA ALA A 14 -15.59 -12.03 -9.35
C ALA A 14 -16.14 -11.13 -8.22
N ALA A 15 -16.03 -11.58 -6.97
CA ALA A 15 -16.48 -10.81 -5.82
C ALA A 15 -15.64 -9.54 -5.60
N LEU A 16 -14.34 -9.57 -5.88
CA LEU A 16 -13.46 -8.38 -5.80
C LEU A 16 -13.84 -7.32 -6.83
N LEU A 17 -14.34 -7.72 -8.02
CA LEU A 17 -14.78 -6.77 -9.05
C LEU A 17 -16.03 -5.97 -8.63
N ILE A 18 -16.78 -6.42 -7.62
CA ILE A 18 -17.92 -5.67 -7.05
C ILE A 18 -17.46 -4.44 -6.27
N GLY A 19 -16.18 -4.38 -5.85
CA GLY A 19 -15.59 -3.21 -5.20
C GLY A 19 -15.65 -3.18 -3.67
N TYR A 20 -15.98 -4.29 -3.02
CA TYR A 20 -15.91 -4.39 -1.57
C TYR A 20 -14.45 -4.43 -1.07
N PRO A 21 -14.19 -4.01 0.20
CA PRO A 21 -12.87 -4.09 0.78
C PRO A 21 -12.30 -5.51 0.72
N VAL A 22 -11.07 -5.64 0.20
CA VAL A 22 -10.42 -6.92 -0.12
C VAL A 22 -10.43 -7.91 1.06
N ALA A 23 -10.13 -7.43 2.27
CA ALA A 23 -10.07 -8.27 3.47
C ALA A 23 -11.41 -8.96 3.77
N PHE A 24 -12.51 -8.21 3.71
CA PHE A 24 -13.85 -8.74 3.96
C PHE A 24 -14.32 -9.66 2.82
N THR A 25 -13.99 -9.33 1.58
CA THR A 25 -14.32 -10.15 0.42
C THR A 25 -13.62 -11.50 0.48
N LEU A 26 -12.30 -11.50 0.75
CA LEU A 26 -11.53 -12.74 0.89
C LEU A 26 -12.07 -13.62 2.03
N ALA A 27 -12.29 -13.04 3.20
CA ALA A 27 -12.79 -13.78 4.36
C ALA A 27 -14.21 -14.28 4.13
N GLY A 28 -15.12 -13.40 3.68
CA GLY A 28 -16.54 -13.73 3.51
C GLY A 28 -16.77 -14.80 2.44
N VAL A 29 -16.17 -14.63 1.26
CA VAL A 29 -16.31 -15.59 0.14
C VAL A 29 -15.72 -16.94 0.53
N SER A 30 -14.55 -16.97 1.19
CA SER A 30 -13.92 -18.24 1.62
C SER A 30 -14.75 -18.98 2.66
N ILE A 31 -15.32 -18.26 3.64
CA ILE A 31 -16.18 -18.87 4.66
C ILE A 31 -17.49 -19.38 4.04
N LEU A 32 -18.16 -18.59 3.21
CA LEU A 32 -19.38 -19.00 2.55
C LEU A 32 -19.17 -20.22 1.64
N PHE A 33 -18.08 -20.22 0.87
CA PHE A 33 -17.72 -21.36 0.02
C PHE A 33 -17.46 -22.62 0.84
N ALA A 34 -16.71 -22.49 1.95
CA ALA A 34 -16.47 -23.62 2.85
C ALA A 34 -17.75 -24.17 3.47
N LEU A 35 -18.68 -23.30 3.90
CA LEU A 35 -19.98 -23.71 4.44
C LEU A 35 -20.83 -24.46 3.41
N ILE A 36 -20.79 -24.04 2.15
CA ILE A 36 -21.48 -24.74 1.05
C ILE A 36 -20.84 -26.11 0.78
N CYS A 37 -19.53 -26.24 0.93
CA CYS A 37 -18.81 -27.49 0.67
C CYS A 37 -18.96 -28.55 1.79
N ILE A 38 -19.35 -28.16 3.02
CA ILE A 38 -19.53 -29.10 4.14
C ILE A 38 -20.56 -30.20 3.85
N PRO A 39 -21.80 -29.89 3.39
CA PRO A 39 -22.82 -30.94 3.13
C PRO A 39 -22.43 -31.90 2.00
N PHE A 40 -21.50 -31.52 1.15
CA PHE A 40 -20.97 -32.38 0.09
C PHE A 40 -19.78 -33.24 0.55
N GLY A 41 -19.39 -33.15 1.82
CA GLY A 41 -18.24 -33.90 2.36
C GLY A 41 -16.87 -33.48 1.80
N ILE A 42 -16.81 -32.31 1.13
CA ILE A 42 -15.60 -31.80 0.48
C ILE A 42 -14.74 -31.05 1.50
N PHE A 43 -15.35 -30.47 2.52
CA PHE A 43 -14.67 -29.65 3.54
C PHE A 43 -14.97 -30.17 4.95
N ASP A 44 -13.91 -30.37 5.73
CA ASP A 44 -14.04 -30.80 7.12
C ASP A 44 -14.30 -29.59 8.04
N PRO A 45 -15.44 -29.54 8.74
CA PRO A 45 -15.78 -28.44 9.64
C PRO A 45 -14.78 -28.26 10.80
N THR A 46 -13.99 -29.26 11.12
CA THR A 46 -12.96 -29.16 12.18
C THR A 46 -11.88 -28.11 11.85
N ILE A 47 -11.68 -27.78 10.57
CA ILE A 47 -10.75 -26.76 10.13
C ILE A 47 -11.12 -25.37 10.67
N PHE A 48 -12.41 -25.09 10.88
CA PHE A 48 -12.85 -23.83 11.48
C PHE A 48 -12.31 -23.63 12.91
N LYS A 49 -12.07 -24.71 13.66
CA LYS A 49 -11.48 -24.64 15.01
C LYS A 49 -10.03 -24.13 14.98
N SER A 50 -9.34 -24.24 13.83
CA SER A 50 -7.96 -23.76 13.69
C SER A 50 -7.90 -22.25 13.42
N ILE A 51 -9.00 -21.59 13.01
CA ILE A 51 -9.03 -20.16 12.67
C ILE A 51 -8.62 -19.28 13.87
N PRO A 52 -9.20 -19.45 15.07
CA PRO A 52 -8.79 -18.64 16.23
C PRO A 52 -7.31 -18.80 16.58
N ILE A 53 -6.79 -20.02 16.47
CA ILE A 53 -5.38 -20.32 16.76
C ILE A 53 -4.47 -19.64 15.74
N ARG A 54 -4.84 -19.64 14.46
CA ARG A 54 -4.10 -18.94 13.39
C ARG A 54 -4.14 -17.43 13.57
N ILE A 55 -5.31 -16.87 13.90
CA ILE A 55 -5.46 -15.44 14.18
C ILE A 55 -4.57 -15.03 15.35
N PHE A 56 -4.58 -15.81 16.44
CA PHE A 56 -3.73 -15.57 17.60
C PHE A 56 -2.24 -15.65 17.26
N GLY A 57 -1.85 -16.63 16.43
CA GLY A 57 -0.47 -16.73 15.91
C GLY A 57 -0.04 -15.53 15.08
N ILE A 58 -0.94 -14.98 14.26
CA ILE A 58 -0.69 -13.78 13.48
C ILE A 58 -0.56 -12.55 14.38
N MET A 59 -1.43 -12.41 15.38
CA MET A 59 -1.39 -11.29 16.34
C MET A 59 -0.11 -11.27 17.18
N ASN A 60 0.46 -12.43 17.49
CA ASN A 60 1.73 -12.54 18.23
C ASN A 60 2.98 -12.48 17.35
N ASN A 61 2.82 -12.33 16.03
CA ASN A 61 3.96 -12.22 15.13
C ASN A 61 4.51 -10.80 15.15
N ILE A 62 5.72 -10.65 15.72
CA ILE A 62 6.39 -9.35 15.86
C ILE A 62 6.59 -8.65 14.52
N THR A 63 6.89 -9.39 13.45
CA THR A 63 7.08 -8.84 12.11
C THR A 63 5.77 -8.24 11.57
N LEU A 64 4.63 -8.91 11.80
CA LEU A 64 3.33 -8.39 11.38
C LEU A 64 2.85 -7.23 12.26
N LEU A 65 3.27 -7.17 13.51
CA LEU A 65 2.98 -6.04 14.41
C LEU A 65 3.67 -4.75 13.93
N ALA A 66 4.79 -4.87 13.23
CA ALA A 66 5.48 -3.71 12.68
C ALA A 66 4.65 -2.96 11.62
N VAL A 67 3.81 -3.66 10.83
CA VAL A 67 3.02 -3.06 9.75
C VAL A 67 2.09 -1.93 10.25
N PRO A 68 1.21 -2.13 11.26
CA PRO A 68 0.37 -1.04 11.76
C PRO A 68 1.19 0.10 12.40
N LEU A 69 2.33 -0.19 13.00
CA LEU A 69 3.20 0.84 13.58
C LEU A 69 3.85 1.69 12.48
N PHE A 70 4.29 1.10 11.37
CA PHE A 70 4.80 1.83 10.21
C PHE A 70 3.72 2.69 9.56
N ILE A 71 2.49 2.18 9.39
CA ILE A 71 1.37 2.96 8.87
C ILE A 71 1.07 4.15 9.80
N PHE A 72 1.07 3.93 11.11
CA PHE A 72 0.86 4.99 12.10
C PHE A 72 1.95 6.06 12.02
N MET A 73 3.22 5.66 11.97
CA MET A 73 4.36 6.57 11.79
C MET A 73 4.24 7.36 10.48
N GLY A 74 3.92 6.69 9.38
CA GLY A 74 3.74 7.33 8.07
C GLY A 74 2.62 8.36 8.06
N THR A 75 1.47 8.04 8.67
CA THR A 75 0.34 8.98 8.77
C THR A 75 0.65 10.19 9.66
N ILE A 76 1.42 10.03 10.72
CA ILE A 76 1.90 11.15 11.52
C ILE A 76 2.83 12.02 10.70
N LEU A 77 3.78 11.44 9.98
CA LEU A 77 4.75 12.16 9.15
C LEU A 77 4.05 12.98 8.06
N GLU A 78 3.02 12.41 7.44
CA GLU A 78 2.19 13.06 6.42
C GLU A 78 1.37 14.21 7.01
N LYS A 79 0.62 13.97 8.08
CA LYS A 79 -0.29 14.96 8.69
C LYS A 79 0.41 16.06 9.47
N SER A 80 1.62 15.83 9.94
CA SER A 80 2.41 16.85 10.68
C SER A 80 2.98 17.95 9.78
N GLY A 81 2.90 17.81 8.45
CA GLY A 81 3.52 18.74 7.50
C GLY A 81 5.05 18.67 7.45
N ILE A 82 5.65 17.73 8.17
CA ILE A 82 7.10 17.51 8.16
C ILE A 82 7.57 17.16 6.74
N ALA A 83 6.80 16.34 6.03
CA ALA A 83 7.10 15.95 4.65
C ALA A 83 7.25 17.15 3.71
N ALA A 84 6.35 18.13 3.80
CA ALA A 84 6.41 19.35 3.01
C ALA A 84 7.67 20.17 3.35
N LYS A 85 7.96 20.35 4.65
CA LYS A 85 9.18 21.07 5.10
C LYS A 85 10.46 20.34 4.70
N MET A 86 10.47 19.01 4.74
CA MET A 86 11.62 18.24 4.25
C MET A 86 11.83 18.47 2.75
N LEU A 87 10.76 18.48 1.95
CA LEU A 87 10.85 18.75 0.51
C LEU A 87 11.38 20.16 0.23
N GLU A 88 10.88 21.19 0.93
CA GLU A 88 11.34 22.57 0.80
C GLU A 88 12.83 22.71 1.17
N ASN A 89 13.25 22.14 2.29
CA ASN A 89 14.63 22.20 2.76
C ASN A 89 15.59 21.45 1.82
N MET A 90 15.17 20.27 1.34
CA MET A 90 15.97 19.51 0.37
C MET A 90 16.06 20.23 -0.98
N ALA A 91 14.97 20.82 -1.45
CA ALA A 91 14.95 21.63 -2.66
C ALA A 91 15.89 22.87 -2.52
N ALA A 92 15.92 23.49 -1.35
CA ALA A 92 16.85 24.58 -1.05
C ALA A 92 18.31 24.11 -1.03
N ALA A 93 18.60 22.96 -0.44
CA ALA A 93 19.95 22.39 -0.38
C ALA A 93 20.50 22.06 -1.79
N PHE A 94 19.64 21.51 -2.66
CA PHE A 94 20.02 21.16 -4.03
C PHE A 94 19.78 22.27 -5.07
N ARG A 95 19.46 23.49 -4.64
CA ARG A 95 19.14 24.62 -5.53
C ARG A 95 20.22 24.94 -6.56
N LYS A 96 21.48 24.66 -6.24
CA LYS A 96 22.63 24.93 -7.14
C LYS A 96 22.85 23.81 -8.17
N THR A 97 22.18 22.67 -8.03
CA THR A 97 22.35 21.53 -8.95
C THR A 97 21.26 21.52 -10.01
N LYS A 98 21.64 21.23 -11.26
CA LYS A 98 20.66 21.02 -12.35
C LYS A 98 19.80 19.80 -11.99
N GLY A 99 18.47 19.98 -11.93
CA GLY A 99 17.55 18.92 -11.54
C GLY A 99 17.44 18.70 -10.01
N GLY A 100 17.98 19.61 -9.20
CA GLY A 100 18.01 19.46 -7.74
C GLY A 100 16.64 19.25 -7.10
N LEU A 101 15.60 19.90 -7.64
CA LEU A 101 14.23 19.68 -7.16
C LEU A 101 13.75 18.23 -7.42
N SER A 102 14.04 17.69 -8.61
CA SER A 102 13.69 16.30 -8.94
C SER A 102 14.39 15.30 -8.00
N ILE A 103 15.67 15.53 -7.70
CA ILE A 103 16.43 14.72 -6.76
C ILE A 103 15.80 14.80 -5.36
N SER A 104 15.43 16.00 -4.92
CA SER A 104 14.76 16.20 -3.61
C SER A 104 13.45 15.44 -3.51
N ILE A 105 12.63 15.47 -4.58
CA ILE A 105 11.36 14.75 -4.65
C ILE A 105 11.59 13.24 -4.59
N ILE A 106 12.60 12.71 -5.28
CA ILE A 106 12.92 11.27 -5.24
C ILE A 106 13.31 10.87 -3.82
N ILE A 107 14.20 11.60 -3.16
CA ILE A 107 14.69 11.25 -1.82
C ILE A 107 13.54 11.32 -0.80
N VAL A 108 12.84 12.45 -0.75
CA VAL A 108 11.74 12.65 0.22
C VAL A 108 10.59 11.70 -0.07
N GLY A 109 10.24 11.51 -1.34
CA GLY A 109 9.18 10.61 -1.74
C GLY A 109 9.51 9.14 -1.46
N ALA A 110 10.76 8.71 -1.67
CA ALA A 110 11.20 7.36 -1.31
C ALA A 110 11.11 7.12 0.21
N LEU A 111 11.52 8.10 1.03
CA LEU A 111 11.40 8.01 2.49
C LEU A 111 9.94 7.93 2.93
N LEU A 112 9.06 8.76 2.35
CA LEU A 112 7.64 8.73 2.65
C LEU A 112 7.00 7.43 2.18
N ALA A 113 7.31 6.99 0.97
CA ALA A 113 6.77 5.76 0.39
C ALA A 113 7.18 4.53 1.22
N ALA A 114 8.44 4.46 1.65
CA ALA A 114 8.94 3.38 2.52
C ALA A 114 8.25 3.37 3.90
N SER A 115 7.91 4.56 4.44
CA SER A 115 7.27 4.66 5.76
C SER A 115 5.76 4.40 5.74
N THR A 116 5.08 4.67 4.63
CA THR A 116 3.62 4.53 4.53
C THR A 116 3.19 3.15 4.01
N GLY A 117 3.97 2.55 3.13
CA GLY A 117 3.64 1.28 2.49
C GLY A 117 2.40 1.33 1.57
N ILE A 118 1.71 2.47 1.47
CA ILE A 118 0.47 2.65 0.69
C ILE A 118 0.76 3.52 -0.52
N VAL A 119 1.01 2.90 -1.67
CA VAL A 119 1.38 3.59 -2.91
C VAL A 119 0.38 4.66 -3.34
N GLY A 120 -0.91 4.31 -3.36
CA GLY A 120 -1.94 5.24 -3.84
C GLY A 120 -1.98 6.56 -3.06
N ALA A 121 -1.96 6.48 -1.74
CA ALA A 121 -1.96 7.65 -0.87
C ALA A 121 -0.68 8.47 -1.06
N THR A 122 0.48 7.82 -1.10
CA THR A 122 1.78 8.50 -1.25
C THR A 122 1.89 9.20 -2.59
N VAL A 123 1.47 8.58 -3.70
CA VAL A 123 1.47 9.21 -5.03
C VAL A 123 0.57 10.45 -5.05
N VAL A 124 -0.63 10.36 -4.47
CA VAL A 124 -1.55 11.51 -4.40
C VAL A 124 -0.97 12.63 -3.55
N THR A 125 -0.48 12.32 -2.35
CA THR A 125 0.10 13.33 -1.44
C THR A 125 1.32 14.00 -2.06
N MET A 126 2.25 13.22 -2.61
CA MET A 126 3.43 13.76 -3.31
C MET A 126 3.03 14.56 -4.56
N GLY A 127 2.00 14.11 -5.27
CA GLY A 127 1.44 14.85 -6.41
C GLY A 127 0.95 16.23 -6.02
N LEU A 128 0.11 16.30 -5.00
CA LEU A 128 -0.43 17.57 -4.52
C LEU A 128 0.64 18.54 -4.03
N MET A 129 1.69 18.02 -3.39
CA MET A 129 2.78 18.86 -2.86
C MET A 129 3.79 19.27 -3.93
N SER A 130 4.22 18.36 -4.79
CA SER A 130 5.37 18.57 -5.67
C SER A 130 5.04 19.00 -7.10
N LEU A 131 3.88 18.59 -7.67
CA LEU A 131 3.52 18.99 -9.03
C LEU A 131 3.41 20.50 -9.22
N PRO A 132 2.74 21.27 -8.32
CA PRO A 132 2.68 22.73 -8.48
C PRO A 132 4.07 23.38 -8.47
N ILE A 133 4.97 22.86 -7.63
CA ILE A 133 6.35 23.39 -7.50
C ILE A 133 7.15 23.10 -8.77
N LEU A 134 7.09 21.88 -9.30
CA LEU A 134 7.78 21.47 -10.53
C LEU A 134 7.31 22.30 -11.73
N ILE A 135 5.98 22.43 -11.91
CA ILE A 135 5.40 23.18 -13.03
C ILE A 135 5.76 24.66 -12.94
N ASN A 136 5.72 25.27 -11.75
CA ASN A 136 6.10 26.67 -11.55
C ASN A 136 7.61 26.90 -11.80
N GLN A 137 8.45 25.90 -11.66
CA GLN A 137 9.89 25.98 -12.01
C GLN A 137 10.19 25.65 -13.47
N GLY A 138 9.15 25.45 -14.30
CA GLY A 138 9.30 25.22 -15.74
C GLY A 138 9.62 23.79 -16.15
N TYR A 139 9.43 22.82 -15.26
CA TYR A 139 9.57 21.41 -15.63
C TYR A 139 8.41 20.97 -16.54
N ASP A 140 8.73 20.09 -17.48
CA ASP A 140 7.71 19.48 -18.36
C ASP A 140 6.68 18.71 -17.56
N LYS A 141 5.41 18.80 -17.98
CA LYS A 141 4.27 18.17 -17.25
C LYS A 141 4.37 16.65 -17.25
N SER A 142 4.73 16.06 -18.39
CA SER A 142 4.85 14.60 -18.51
C SER A 142 5.99 14.06 -17.64
N PHE A 143 7.13 14.77 -17.63
CA PHE A 143 8.24 14.46 -16.75
C PHE A 143 7.84 14.56 -15.28
N SER A 144 7.17 15.65 -14.89
CA SER A 144 6.76 15.89 -13.51
C SER A 144 5.78 14.84 -12.97
N THR A 145 4.78 14.46 -13.77
CA THR A 145 3.82 13.42 -13.40
C THR A 145 4.47 12.04 -13.32
N GLY A 146 5.35 11.71 -14.28
CA GLY A 146 6.12 10.46 -14.28
C GLY A 146 7.04 10.35 -13.06
N LEU A 147 7.73 11.46 -12.71
CA LEU A 147 8.60 11.53 -11.54
C LEU A 147 7.83 11.24 -10.24
N VAL A 148 6.68 11.89 -10.05
CA VAL A 148 5.85 11.70 -8.86
C VAL A 148 5.30 10.27 -8.78
N ALA A 149 4.78 9.75 -9.88
CA ALA A 149 4.24 8.39 -9.93
C ALA A 149 5.32 7.35 -9.62
N SER A 150 6.49 7.45 -10.23
CA SER A 150 7.60 6.53 -10.00
C SER A 150 8.12 6.61 -8.57
N THR A 151 8.25 7.82 -8.02
CA THR A 151 8.75 8.02 -6.67
C THR A 151 7.79 7.46 -5.62
N GLY A 152 6.48 7.66 -5.79
CA GLY A 152 5.48 7.12 -4.88
C GLY A 152 5.37 5.59 -4.90
N THR A 153 5.79 4.94 -6.00
CA THR A 153 5.80 3.47 -6.09
C THR A 153 7.06 2.83 -5.47
N LEU A 154 8.12 3.60 -5.24
CA LEU A 154 9.38 3.09 -4.65
C LEU A 154 9.18 2.43 -3.28
N GLY A 155 8.16 2.82 -2.53
CA GLY A 155 7.86 2.22 -1.22
C GLY A 155 7.51 0.73 -1.25
N GLN A 156 7.13 0.20 -2.41
CA GLN A 156 6.90 -1.24 -2.56
C GLN A 156 8.19 -2.03 -2.85
N ILE A 157 9.21 -1.34 -3.35
CA ILE A 157 10.49 -1.95 -3.72
C ILE A 157 11.45 -1.93 -2.54
N ILE A 158 11.33 -0.91 -1.68
CA ILE A 158 12.16 -0.76 -0.47
C ILE A 158 11.42 -1.49 0.65
N PRO A 159 11.94 -2.63 1.14
CA PRO A 159 11.32 -3.33 2.26
C PRO A 159 11.34 -2.44 3.52
N PRO A 160 10.28 -2.48 4.32
CA PRO A 160 10.22 -1.76 5.58
C PRO A 160 11.19 -2.32 6.61
#